data_11dde8a3d87d138ca513eb11580512ee
#
_entry.id   11dde8a3d87d138ca513eb11580512ee
#
_cell.length_a   1.000
_cell.length_b   1.000
_cell.length_c   1.000
_cell.angle_alpha   90.00
_cell.angle_beta   90.00
_cell.angle_gamma   90.00
#
_symmetry.space_group_name_H-M   'P 1'
#
loop_
_entity.id
_entity.type
_entity.pdbx_description
1 polymer ?
#
loop_
_entity_poly.entity_id
_entity_poly.type
_entity_poly.pdbx_seq_one_letter_code
_entity_poly.pdbx_strand_id
1 'polypeptide(L)'
;LTSANASGATTVTVPFNKGDGSDCLYSKFVLAVKEDGTYKAVSEPHYITNPEIVAKNTEAFKEPLTKKGLNIELNMLDDAFDLGVKYVTTNIAVSRLMGSGIDFQYEGKTYHFNKGIVEDYDKVISAYSGKGMVVNAILLNDWSDTTSNLFIPGVQKTSSAYYYMFNATNEAGFEQLKAISAFLADHYSGKNANYGKVSNWIIGNEIENQEWNYMGPMDLTNYVKTYEKAFRVCYTAIKSTNANDRVYLSLSYNWMNEMDGQLKYGGKEIIDSFNSIANNQGQMEWGLAYHPYPCPLIDPVFWDDAQATGLVKNDFNSPVINFANLNVLTDYFCQEALKTPSGHVRHIILTEQGFTAYSPTRGDVPELQAAAFAYSYYLVDSNPYIDAYTLSRQVDAPSEAKDGLKLGLWECDMSKPNLIEATKRRKIWQVFRDIDKKNSTLEASEFAKSLIGINKWSDVVPNFKWKNLEKQIKVDQNTAGEKLLLQCFV
;
A
#
# COMPACT_ATOMS: atom_id res chain seq x y z
N LEU A 1 -34.91 7.21 11.02
CA LEU A 1 -35.15 6.57 12.34
C LEU A 1 -35.85 5.22 12.15
N THR A 2 -35.24 4.16 12.63
CA THR A 2 -35.85 2.83 12.71
C THR A 2 -36.06 2.50 14.19
N SER A 3 -37.21 1.98 14.57
CA SER A 3 -37.52 1.63 15.96
C SER A 3 -37.89 0.16 16.08
N ALA A 4 -37.53 -0.46 17.20
CA ALA A 4 -37.95 -1.79 17.59
C ALA A 4 -38.32 -1.80 19.07
N ASN A 5 -39.37 -2.57 19.42
CA ASN A 5 -39.66 -2.86 20.82
C ASN A 5 -38.72 -3.97 21.29
N ALA A 6 -37.83 -3.63 22.22
CA ALA A 6 -36.82 -4.56 22.71
C ALA A 6 -37.15 -5.06 24.11
N SER A 7 -37.32 -6.38 24.25
CA SER A 7 -37.21 -7.09 25.52
C SER A 7 -36.09 -8.14 25.36
N GLY A 8 -34.86 -7.76 25.67
CA GLY A 8 -33.67 -8.61 25.47
C GLY A 8 -32.83 -8.19 24.26
N ALA A 9 -31.99 -9.10 23.71
CA ALA A 9 -31.15 -8.83 22.53
C ALA A 9 -32.03 -8.62 21.30
N THR A 10 -31.83 -7.48 20.61
CA THR A 10 -32.65 -7.08 19.47
C THR A 10 -31.76 -6.77 18.29
N THR A 11 -32.12 -7.29 17.11
CA THR A 11 -31.50 -6.90 15.82
C THR A 11 -32.37 -5.85 15.15
N VAL A 12 -31.78 -4.75 14.75
CA VAL A 12 -32.45 -3.68 13.98
C VAL A 12 -31.80 -3.63 12.59
N THR A 13 -32.64 -3.74 11.55
CA THR A 13 -32.18 -3.62 10.16
C THR A 13 -32.46 -2.21 9.64
N VAL A 14 -31.42 -1.58 9.10
CA VAL A 14 -31.50 -0.25 8.49
C VAL A 14 -31.06 -0.37 7.03
N PRO A 15 -31.87 0.07 6.04
CA PRO A 15 -31.45 0.09 4.65
C PRO A 15 -30.36 1.17 4.47
N PHE A 16 -29.28 0.84 3.76
CA PHE A 16 -28.22 1.80 3.51
C PHE A 16 -28.50 2.73 2.35
N ASN A 17 -29.34 2.33 1.38
CA ASN A 17 -29.71 3.09 0.18
C ASN A 17 -28.48 3.56 -0.63
N LYS A 18 -27.48 2.68 -0.77
CA LYS A 18 -26.19 2.99 -1.40
C LYS A 18 -26.35 3.64 -2.77
N GLY A 19 -25.73 4.80 -2.95
CA GLY A 19 -25.69 5.57 -4.21
C GLY A 19 -26.95 6.40 -4.50
N ASP A 20 -27.85 6.47 -3.54
CA ASP A 20 -29.07 7.29 -3.61
C ASP A 20 -28.90 8.52 -2.69
N GLY A 21 -29.71 9.57 -2.87
CA GLY A 21 -29.65 10.79 -2.05
C GLY A 21 -29.98 10.58 -0.56
N SER A 22 -30.45 9.41 -0.17
CA SER A 22 -30.69 8.99 1.22
C SER A 22 -29.66 7.96 1.71
N ASP A 23 -28.50 7.85 1.06
CA ASP A 23 -27.43 6.91 1.41
C ASP A 23 -26.95 7.15 2.85
N CYS A 24 -27.06 6.12 3.68
CA CYS A 24 -26.63 6.13 5.08
C CYS A 24 -25.30 5.41 5.31
N LEU A 25 -24.64 4.94 4.24
CA LEU A 25 -23.44 4.11 4.32
C LEU A 25 -22.28 4.81 5.06
N TYR A 26 -22.21 6.13 4.94
CA TYR A 26 -21.20 6.97 5.59
C TYR A 26 -21.70 7.64 6.88
N SER A 27 -22.89 7.29 7.34
CA SER A 27 -23.49 7.86 8.54
C SER A 27 -23.01 7.16 9.80
N LYS A 28 -22.98 7.90 10.91
CA LYS A 28 -22.87 7.30 12.23
C LYS A 28 -24.24 6.92 12.76
N PHE A 29 -24.32 5.77 13.38
CA PHE A 29 -25.51 5.25 14.04
C PHE A 29 -25.34 5.35 15.54
N VAL A 30 -26.43 5.69 16.20
CA VAL A 30 -26.52 5.79 17.65
C VAL A 30 -27.76 5.04 18.14
N LEU A 31 -27.63 4.29 19.23
CA LEU A 31 -28.76 3.75 19.91
C LEU A 31 -29.41 4.84 20.78
N ALA A 32 -30.71 5.02 20.65
CA ALA A 32 -31.46 5.98 21.44
C ALA A 32 -32.73 5.36 22.04
N VAL A 33 -33.09 5.77 23.23
CA VAL A 33 -34.38 5.44 23.85
C VAL A 33 -35.31 6.64 23.78
N LYS A 34 -36.61 6.39 23.66
CA LYS A 34 -37.63 7.45 23.67
C LYS A 34 -38.16 7.60 25.07
N GLU A 35 -37.91 8.72 25.70
CA GLU A 35 -38.44 9.10 27.02
C GLU A 35 -39.18 10.43 26.88
N ASP A 36 -40.41 10.49 27.41
CA ASP A 36 -41.27 11.70 27.40
C ASP A 36 -41.37 12.38 26.01
N GLY A 37 -41.45 11.57 24.93
CA GLY A 37 -41.57 12.04 23.57
C GLY A 37 -40.24 12.44 22.91
N THR A 38 -39.11 12.49 23.64
CA THR A 38 -37.80 12.89 23.17
C THR A 38 -36.88 11.69 23.08
N TYR A 39 -36.03 11.63 22.01
CA TYR A 39 -34.98 10.59 21.86
C TYR A 39 -33.74 11.00 22.62
N LYS A 40 -33.26 10.14 23.52
CA LYS A 40 -31.99 10.29 24.25
C LYS A 40 -31.03 9.21 23.79
N ALA A 41 -29.83 9.62 23.34
CA ALA A 41 -28.77 8.69 22.99
C ALA A 41 -28.31 7.90 24.23
N VAL A 42 -28.17 6.58 24.07
CA VAL A 42 -27.69 5.65 25.11
C VAL A 42 -26.40 4.89 24.65
N SER A 43 -25.92 5.19 23.47
CA SER A 43 -24.58 4.75 22.98
C SER A 43 -23.84 5.90 22.35
N GLU A 44 -22.50 5.76 22.22
CA GLU A 44 -21.71 6.63 21.37
C GLU A 44 -22.06 6.39 19.89
N PRO A 45 -21.92 7.42 19.02
CA PRO A 45 -22.14 7.28 17.59
C PRO A 45 -21.02 6.49 16.92
N HIS A 46 -21.36 5.42 16.19
CA HIS A 46 -20.39 4.58 15.46
C HIS A 46 -20.74 4.52 13.97
N TYR A 47 -19.69 4.48 13.14
CA TYR A 47 -19.81 4.08 11.74
C TYR A 47 -20.11 2.59 11.63
N ILE A 48 -20.62 2.17 10.47
CA ILE A 48 -20.72 0.74 10.13
C ILE A 48 -19.32 0.13 10.04
N THR A 49 -19.22 -1.17 10.33
CA THR A 49 -17.94 -1.91 10.35
C THR A 49 -17.80 -2.89 9.20
N ASN A 50 -18.86 -3.10 8.42
CA ASN A 50 -18.94 -4.12 7.37
C ASN A 50 -19.53 -3.57 6.05
N PRO A 51 -18.93 -2.52 5.44
CA PRO A 51 -19.45 -1.93 4.20
C PRO A 51 -19.47 -2.91 3.01
N GLU A 52 -18.67 -3.97 3.07
CA GLU A 52 -18.60 -5.02 2.05
C GLU A 52 -19.90 -5.81 1.86
N ILE A 53 -20.81 -5.77 2.83
CA ILE A 53 -22.09 -6.51 2.74
C ILE A 53 -22.99 -6.00 1.60
N VAL A 54 -22.83 -4.73 1.20
CA VAL A 54 -23.58 -4.13 0.08
C VAL A 54 -22.82 -4.14 -1.23
N ALA A 55 -21.62 -4.74 -1.26
CA ALA A 55 -20.81 -4.81 -2.46
C ALA A 55 -21.46 -5.71 -3.52
N LYS A 56 -21.47 -5.23 -4.76
CA LYS A 56 -21.92 -6.03 -5.92
C LYS A 56 -20.83 -6.94 -6.47
N ASN A 57 -19.56 -6.60 -6.25
CA ASN A 57 -18.41 -7.42 -6.62
C ASN A 57 -17.88 -8.14 -5.37
N THR A 58 -18.06 -9.46 -5.33
CA THR A 58 -17.63 -10.35 -4.25
C THR A 58 -16.55 -11.32 -4.71
N GLU A 59 -15.90 -11.05 -5.85
CA GLU A 59 -14.80 -11.89 -6.34
C GLU A 59 -13.70 -11.99 -5.27
N ALA A 60 -13.31 -13.23 -4.94
CA ALA A 60 -12.27 -13.47 -3.94
C ALA A 60 -10.92 -12.88 -4.37
N PHE A 61 -10.17 -12.37 -3.41
CA PHE A 61 -8.80 -11.91 -3.67
C PHE A 61 -7.94 -13.09 -4.14
N LYS A 62 -7.25 -12.92 -5.26
CA LYS A 62 -6.36 -13.95 -5.83
C LYS A 62 -4.95 -13.71 -5.32
N GLU A 63 -4.58 -14.43 -4.27
CA GLU A 63 -3.23 -14.36 -3.69
C GLU A 63 -2.22 -14.97 -4.67
N PRO A 64 -1.22 -14.22 -5.15
CA PRO A 64 -0.12 -14.79 -5.92
C PRO A 64 0.72 -15.76 -5.08
N LEU A 65 1.34 -16.73 -5.75
CA LEU A 65 2.18 -17.74 -5.08
C LEU A 65 3.56 -17.23 -4.68
N THR A 66 4.01 -16.16 -5.31
CA THR A 66 5.25 -15.45 -4.98
C THR A 66 4.93 -14.04 -4.52
N LYS A 67 5.72 -13.52 -3.58
CA LYS A 67 5.60 -12.14 -3.07
C LYS A 67 6.29 -11.13 -3.97
N LYS A 68 6.88 -11.58 -5.08
CA LYS A 68 7.75 -10.80 -5.97
C LYS A 68 6.97 -9.72 -6.72
N GLY A 69 7.32 -8.47 -6.48
CA GLY A 69 6.77 -7.28 -7.11
C GLY A 69 7.85 -6.33 -7.63
N LEU A 70 7.47 -5.44 -8.53
CA LEU A 70 8.39 -4.47 -9.15
C LEU A 70 7.63 -3.22 -9.55
N ASN A 71 8.23 -2.05 -9.41
CA ASN A 71 7.79 -0.83 -10.07
C ASN A 71 8.24 -0.88 -11.53
N ILE A 72 7.27 -1.03 -12.43
CA ILE A 72 7.48 -1.39 -13.84
C ILE A 72 7.41 -0.14 -14.73
N GLU A 73 8.31 -0.09 -15.70
CA GLU A 73 8.17 0.80 -16.85
C GLU A 73 7.24 0.14 -17.88
N LEU A 74 6.17 0.82 -18.30
CA LEU A 74 5.14 0.24 -19.17
C LEU A 74 5.69 -0.25 -20.52
N ASN A 75 6.71 0.43 -21.06
CA ASN A 75 7.40 0.03 -22.29
C ASN A 75 8.30 -1.21 -22.13
N MET A 76 8.48 -1.70 -20.91
CA MET A 76 9.26 -2.90 -20.57
C MET A 76 8.41 -4.00 -19.89
N LEU A 77 7.12 -4.01 -20.15
CA LEU A 77 6.17 -4.96 -19.52
C LEU A 77 6.53 -6.43 -19.80
N ASP A 78 7.02 -6.74 -20.99
CA ASP A 78 7.42 -8.11 -21.33
C ASP A 78 8.66 -8.56 -20.52
N ASP A 79 9.65 -7.67 -20.30
CA ASP A 79 10.76 -7.96 -19.39
C ASP A 79 10.29 -8.22 -17.95
N ALA A 80 9.34 -7.41 -17.45
CA ALA A 80 8.75 -7.63 -16.12
C ALA A 80 7.98 -8.96 -16.03
N PHE A 81 7.32 -9.36 -17.10
CA PHE A 81 6.65 -10.64 -17.19
C PHE A 81 7.65 -11.82 -17.18
N ASP A 82 8.74 -11.71 -17.94
CA ASP A 82 9.84 -12.71 -17.95
C ASP A 82 10.54 -12.80 -16.57
N LEU A 83 10.60 -11.70 -15.83
CA LEU A 83 11.07 -11.65 -14.44
C LEU A 83 10.13 -12.35 -13.46
N GLY A 84 8.92 -12.72 -13.87
CA GLY A 84 7.92 -13.39 -13.02
C GLY A 84 7.25 -12.48 -12.00
N VAL A 85 7.13 -11.18 -12.29
CA VAL A 85 6.48 -10.19 -11.43
C VAL A 85 5.01 -10.54 -11.22
N LYS A 86 4.54 -10.47 -9.97
CA LYS A 86 3.15 -10.73 -9.58
C LYS A 86 2.48 -9.57 -8.84
N TYR A 87 3.25 -8.64 -8.31
CA TYR A 87 2.74 -7.40 -7.72
C TYR A 87 3.36 -6.20 -8.42
N VAL A 88 2.58 -5.17 -8.62
CA VAL A 88 3.03 -3.91 -9.22
C VAL A 88 2.42 -2.75 -8.45
N THR A 89 3.19 -1.70 -8.23
CA THR A 89 2.69 -0.46 -7.62
C THR A 89 2.56 0.62 -8.69
N THR A 90 1.46 1.37 -8.66
CA THR A 90 1.21 2.52 -9.52
C THR A 90 0.59 3.67 -8.71
N ASN A 91 0.90 4.90 -9.09
CA ASN A 91 0.36 6.09 -8.46
C ASN A 91 -0.85 6.60 -9.25
N ILE A 92 -1.90 6.99 -8.54
CA ILE A 92 -3.06 7.69 -9.11
C ILE A 92 -3.13 9.10 -8.51
N ALA A 93 -2.85 10.11 -9.32
CA ALA A 93 -2.97 11.51 -8.95
C ALA A 93 -4.45 11.93 -8.96
N VAL A 94 -5.09 11.85 -7.80
CA VAL A 94 -6.55 12.02 -7.64
C VAL A 94 -7.01 13.42 -8.02
N SER A 95 -6.20 14.46 -7.73
CA SER A 95 -6.49 15.85 -8.09
C SER A 95 -6.64 16.09 -9.59
N ARG A 96 -6.03 15.22 -10.43
CA ARG A 96 -6.05 15.33 -11.90
C ARG A 96 -7.24 14.61 -12.54
N LEU A 97 -7.94 13.78 -11.77
CA LEU A 97 -9.05 12.98 -12.31
C LEU A 97 -10.29 13.81 -12.65
N MET A 98 -10.49 14.94 -11.97
CA MET A 98 -11.66 15.80 -12.25
C MET A 98 -11.47 16.56 -13.55
N GLY A 99 -12.53 16.65 -14.35
CA GLY A 99 -12.46 17.33 -15.65
C GLY A 99 -13.72 17.12 -16.49
N SER A 100 -13.57 16.65 -17.72
CA SER A 100 -14.68 16.41 -18.64
C SER A 100 -14.47 15.15 -19.48
N GLY A 101 -15.56 14.65 -20.04
CA GLY A 101 -15.57 13.55 -21.01
C GLY A 101 -16.01 12.20 -20.45
N ILE A 102 -16.05 12.03 -19.10
CA ILE A 102 -16.72 10.89 -18.44
C ILE A 102 -17.68 11.46 -17.41
N ASP A 103 -18.95 11.11 -17.50
CA ASP A 103 -19.98 11.45 -16.53
C ASP A 103 -20.25 10.28 -15.60
N PHE A 104 -20.17 10.52 -14.30
CA PHE A 104 -20.46 9.55 -13.26
C PHE A 104 -21.61 10.01 -12.38
N GLN A 105 -22.69 9.24 -12.37
CA GLN A 105 -23.86 9.52 -11.54
C GLN A 105 -23.65 8.89 -10.16
N TYR A 106 -23.67 9.72 -9.12
CA TYR A 106 -23.52 9.27 -7.75
C TYR A 106 -24.37 10.11 -6.80
N GLU A 107 -25.23 9.47 -6.02
CA GLU A 107 -26.13 10.10 -5.04
C GLU A 107 -26.95 11.29 -5.62
N GLY A 108 -27.49 11.09 -6.82
CA GLY A 108 -28.31 12.12 -7.50
C GLY A 108 -27.54 13.29 -8.08
N LYS A 109 -26.20 13.28 -8.00
CA LYS A 109 -25.31 14.29 -8.58
C LYS A 109 -24.53 13.71 -9.75
N THR A 110 -24.15 14.58 -10.72
CA THR A 110 -23.25 14.21 -11.80
C THR A 110 -21.85 14.75 -11.49
N TYR A 111 -20.87 13.84 -11.48
CA TYR A 111 -19.46 14.18 -11.35
C TYR A 111 -18.78 13.96 -12.71
N HIS A 112 -17.89 14.87 -13.08
CA HIS A 112 -17.22 14.87 -14.36
C HIS A 112 -15.75 14.52 -14.22
N PHE A 113 -15.31 13.46 -14.93
CA PHE A 113 -13.92 13.01 -14.89
C PHE A 113 -13.21 13.31 -16.21
N ASN A 114 -11.92 13.59 -16.11
CA ASN A 114 -11.04 13.85 -17.24
C ASN A 114 -10.77 12.55 -18.00
N LYS A 115 -11.44 12.40 -19.16
CA LYS A 115 -11.34 11.21 -19.98
C LYS A 115 -9.89 10.85 -20.35
N GLY A 116 -9.08 11.83 -20.77
CA GLY A 116 -7.70 11.56 -21.19
C GLY A 116 -6.84 11.03 -20.05
N ILE A 117 -6.96 11.60 -18.85
CA ILE A 117 -6.24 11.14 -17.65
C ILE A 117 -6.69 9.73 -17.23
N VAL A 118 -7.99 9.47 -17.26
CA VAL A 118 -8.53 8.14 -16.93
C VAL A 118 -8.04 7.10 -17.96
N GLU A 119 -8.11 7.39 -19.26
CA GLU A 119 -7.62 6.50 -20.32
C GLU A 119 -6.10 6.20 -20.21
N ASP A 120 -5.30 7.13 -19.70
CA ASP A 120 -3.87 6.87 -19.44
C ASP A 120 -3.68 5.89 -18.28
N TYR A 121 -4.47 6.01 -17.20
CA TYR A 121 -4.48 4.99 -16.14
C TYR A 121 -5.05 3.66 -16.61
N ASP A 122 -6.08 3.65 -17.46
CA ASP A 122 -6.66 2.43 -18.05
C ASP A 122 -5.59 1.62 -18.79
N LYS A 123 -4.76 2.26 -19.62
CA LYS A 123 -3.66 1.61 -20.34
C LYS A 123 -2.69 0.92 -19.38
N VAL A 124 -2.32 1.58 -18.28
CA VAL A 124 -1.37 1.05 -17.30
C VAL A 124 -1.98 -0.09 -16.50
N ILE A 125 -3.14 0.14 -15.89
CA ILE A 125 -3.79 -0.81 -14.97
C ILE A 125 -4.28 -2.04 -15.73
N SER A 126 -4.85 -1.87 -16.94
CA SER A 126 -5.29 -3.02 -17.76
C SER A 126 -4.10 -3.86 -18.25
N ALA A 127 -2.98 -3.22 -18.62
CA ALA A 127 -1.78 -3.93 -19.04
C ALA A 127 -1.21 -4.81 -17.90
N TYR A 128 -1.15 -4.29 -16.67
CA TYR A 128 -0.65 -5.03 -15.52
C TYR A 128 -1.61 -6.15 -15.09
N SER A 129 -2.86 -5.81 -14.83
CA SER A 129 -3.87 -6.78 -14.38
C SER A 129 -4.20 -7.81 -15.45
N GLY A 130 -4.14 -7.44 -16.73
CA GLY A 130 -4.30 -8.35 -17.87
C GLY A 130 -3.19 -9.42 -17.97
N LYS A 131 -2.01 -9.16 -17.41
CA LYS A 131 -0.92 -10.13 -17.22
C LYS A 131 -1.03 -10.93 -15.92
N GLY A 132 -2.13 -10.77 -15.18
CA GLY A 132 -2.37 -11.47 -13.90
C GLY A 132 -1.55 -10.94 -12.73
N MET A 133 -1.09 -9.70 -12.80
CA MET A 133 -0.43 -9.02 -11.68
C MET A 133 -1.48 -8.40 -10.76
N VAL A 134 -1.21 -8.42 -9.45
CA VAL A 134 -1.97 -7.65 -8.45
C VAL A 134 -1.50 -6.21 -8.50
N VAL A 135 -2.41 -5.29 -8.76
CA VAL A 135 -2.11 -3.85 -8.82
C VAL A 135 -2.34 -3.23 -7.44
N ASN A 136 -1.29 -2.62 -6.90
CA ASN A 136 -1.30 -1.75 -5.74
C ASN A 136 -1.42 -0.31 -6.24
N ALA A 137 -2.53 0.37 -5.99
CA ALA A 137 -2.72 1.76 -6.39
C ALA A 137 -2.55 2.70 -5.20
N ILE A 138 -1.57 3.60 -5.27
CA ILE A 138 -1.37 4.66 -4.28
C ILE A 138 -2.18 5.87 -4.74
N LEU A 139 -3.18 6.25 -3.94
CA LEU A 139 -3.97 7.46 -4.18
C LEU A 139 -3.22 8.66 -3.62
N LEU A 140 -2.82 9.57 -4.50
CA LEU A 140 -2.05 10.77 -4.17
C LEU A 140 -2.85 12.03 -4.49
N ASN A 141 -2.68 13.04 -3.67
CA ASN A 141 -3.32 14.35 -3.83
C ASN A 141 -2.25 15.42 -4.10
N ASP A 142 -1.79 15.52 -5.35
CA ASP A 142 -0.88 16.59 -5.76
C ASP A 142 -1.63 17.93 -5.89
N TRP A 143 -0.93 19.06 -5.73
CA TRP A 143 -1.58 20.37 -5.75
C TRP A 143 -2.26 20.66 -7.08
N SER A 144 -3.50 21.09 -6.99
CA SER A 144 -4.29 21.54 -8.14
C SER A 144 -5.21 22.71 -7.74
N ASP A 145 -5.13 23.79 -8.48
CA ASP A 145 -6.00 24.96 -8.26
C ASP A 145 -7.44 24.72 -8.76
N THR A 146 -7.65 23.68 -9.58
CA THR A 146 -8.98 23.35 -10.14
C THR A 146 -9.79 22.39 -9.28
N THR A 147 -9.16 21.75 -8.29
CA THR A 147 -9.79 20.77 -7.38
C THR A 147 -9.61 21.15 -5.91
N SER A 148 -9.81 22.43 -5.59
CA SER A 148 -9.59 23.01 -4.25
C SER A 148 -10.35 22.28 -3.12
N ASN A 149 -11.51 21.67 -3.42
CA ASN A 149 -12.28 20.91 -2.44
C ASN A 149 -11.52 19.67 -1.89
N LEU A 150 -10.56 19.13 -2.65
CA LEU A 150 -9.75 17.98 -2.20
C LEU A 150 -8.69 18.36 -1.17
N PHE A 151 -8.46 19.64 -0.91
CA PHE A 151 -7.49 20.12 0.07
C PHE A 151 -8.16 20.55 1.35
N ILE A 152 -7.48 20.35 2.48
CA ILE A 152 -7.96 20.83 3.79
C ILE A 152 -8.12 22.36 3.72
N PRO A 153 -9.27 22.92 4.15
CA PRO A 153 -9.50 24.36 4.12
C PRO A 153 -8.40 25.16 4.81
N GLY A 154 -7.89 26.17 4.10
CA GLY A 154 -6.83 27.04 4.61
C GLY A 154 -5.41 26.59 4.28
N VAL A 155 -5.22 25.33 3.84
CA VAL A 155 -3.90 24.85 3.38
C VAL A 155 -3.51 25.60 2.10
N GLN A 156 -2.24 25.98 2.03
CA GLN A 156 -1.65 26.65 0.89
C GLN A 156 -0.62 25.77 0.20
N LYS A 157 -0.41 25.99 -1.09
CA LYS A 157 0.69 25.35 -1.82
C LYS A 157 2.05 25.70 -1.19
N THR A 158 2.88 24.70 -0.99
CA THR A 158 4.23 24.86 -0.48
C THR A 158 5.22 24.05 -1.31
N SER A 159 6.47 24.51 -1.40
CA SER A 159 7.57 23.77 -2.03
C SER A 159 8.12 22.64 -1.16
N SER A 160 7.72 22.57 0.11
CA SER A 160 8.16 21.54 1.05
C SER A 160 7.24 20.32 1.10
N ALA A 161 6.22 20.26 0.20
CA ALA A 161 5.33 19.11 0.12
C ALA A 161 5.14 18.68 -1.34
N TYR A 162 5.23 17.39 -1.57
CA TYR A 162 4.91 16.76 -2.85
C TYR A 162 3.43 16.45 -2.95
N TYR A 163 2.83 15.95 -1.86
CA TYR A 163 1.42 15.56 -1.80
C TYR A 163 0.75 16.12 -0.56
N TYR A 164 -0.57 16.21 -0.63
CA TYR A 164 -1.44 16.84 0.35
C TYR A 164 -2.45 15.84 0.88
N MET A 165 -2.85 16.00 2.15
CA MET A 165 -3.90 15.20 2.75
C MET A 165 -5.24 15.43 2.04
N PHE A 166 -6.00 14.35 1.84
CA PHE A 166 -7.36 14.42 1.32
C PHE A 166 -8.29 15.11 2.31
N ASN A 167 -9.18 15.95 1.79
CA ASN A 167 -10.16 16.65 2.59
C ASN A 167 -11.46 15.86 2.74
N ALA A 168 -11.77 15.47 3.97
CA ALA A 168 -13.09 15.00 4.38
C ALA A 168 -13.63 15.83 5.57
N THR A 169 -13.12 17.06 5.79
CA THR A 169 -13.43 17.87 6.97
C THR A 169 -14.67 18.75 6.79
N ASN A 170 -15.03 19.07 5.55
CA ASN A 170 -16.25 19.79 5.19
C ASN A 170 -17.06 19.01 4.14
N GLU A 171 -18.31 19.43 3.94
CA GLU A 171 -19.25 18.75 3.04
C GLU A 171 -18.72 18.66 1.60
N ALA A 172 -18.20 19.75 1.05
CA ALA A 172 -17.73 19.80 -0.34
C ALA A 172 -16.56 18.81 -0.59
N GLY A 173 -15.57 18.77 0.32
CA GLY A 173 -14.46 17.84 0.23
C GLY A 173 -14.89 16.38 0.45
N PHE A 174 -15.73 16.17 1.45
CA PHE A 174 -16.28 14.84 1.75
C PHE A 174 -17.03 14.27 0.55
N GLU A 175 -17.97 15.03 -0.04
CA GLU A 175 -18.76 14.59 -1.20
C GLU A 175 -17.88 14.33 -2.44
N GLN A 176 -16.90 15.18 -2.68
CA GLN A 176 -15.99 15.01 -3.81
C GLN A 176 -15.08 13.79 -3.63
N LEU A 177 -14.48 13.62 -2.46
CA LEU A 177 -13.62 12.45 -2.16
C LEU A 177 -14.42 11.14 -2.23
N LYS A 178 -15.64 11.14 -1.70
CA LYS A 178 -16.56 10.00 -1.75
C LYS A 178 -16.88 9.60 -3.20
N ALA A 179 -17.25 10.57 -4.04
CA ALA A 179 -17.60 10.31 -5.43
C ALA A 179 -16.40 9.81 -6.25
N ILE A 180 -15.21 10.39 -6.05
CA ILE A 180 -13.98 9.95 -6.72
C ILE A 180 -13.63 8.53 -6.30
N SER A 181 -13.68 8.23 -5.01
CA SER A 181 -13.36 6.89 -4.49
C SER A 181 -14.35 5.83 -5.00
N ALA A 182 -15.64 6.17 -5.08
CA ALA A 182 -16.66 5.29 -5.64
C ALA A 182 -16.45 5.07 -7.15
N PHE A 183 -16.11 6.12 -7.90
CA PHE A 183 -15.77 6.03 -9.32
C PHE A 183 -14.57 5.10 -9.54
N LEU A 184 -13.46 5.33 -8.84
CA LEU A 184 -12.26 4.52 -8.98
C LEU A 184 -12.50 3.05 -8.64
N ALA A 185 -13.22 2.76 -7.56
CA ALA A 185 -13.54 1.41 -7.14
C ALA A 185 -14.44 0.67 -8.13
N ASP A 186 -15.40 1.35 -8.77
CA ASP A 186 -16.26 0.73 -9.80
C ASP A 186 -15.51 0.58 -11.13
N HIS A 187 -14.77 1.61 -11.55
CA HIS A 187 -14.04 1.64 -12.82
C HIS A 187 -12.95 0.55 -12.86
N TYR A 188 -12.14 0.44 -11.81
CA TYR A 188 -11.06 -0.56 -11.70
C TYR A 188 -11.46 -1.84 -10.96
N SER A 189 -12.74 -2.21 -11.02
CA SER A 189 -13.26 -3.43 -10.37
C SER A 189 -12.89 -4.73 -11.07
N GLY A 190 -12.32 -4.67 -12.28
CA GLY A 190 -12.07 -5.83 -13.13
C GLY A 190 -13.27 -6.30 -13.96
N LYS A 191 -14.43 -5.65 -13.84
CA LYS A 191 -15.61 -5.97 -14.67
C LYS A 191 -15.39 -5.69 -16.16
N ASN A 192 -14.61 -4.66 -16.47
CA ASN A 192 -14.21 -4.32 -17.83
C ASN A 192 -12.69 -4.50 -17.96
N ALA A 193 -12.29 -5.47 -18.79
CA ALA A 193 -10.88 -5.78 -19.02
C ALA A 193 -10.09 -4.60 -19.61
N ASN A 194 -10.76 -3.69 -20.34
CA ASN A 194 -10.11 -2.52 -20.91
C ASN A 194 -9.67 -1.49 -19.86
N TYR A 195 -10.31 -1.51 -18.68
CA TYR A 195 -9.94 -0.63 -17.55
C TYR A 195 -8.98 -1.35 -16.59
N GLY A 196 -9.08 -2.68 -16.53
CA GLY A 196 -8.28 -3.50 -15.64
C GLY A 196 -8.83 -3.59 -14.22
N LYS A 197 -7.98 -4.04 -13.29
CA LYS A 197 -8.34 -4.26 -11.88
C LYS A 197 -7.28 -3.73 -10.94
N VAL A 198 -7.69 -2.95 -9.94
CA VAL A 198 -6.92 -2.65 -8.74
C VAL A 198 -7.46 -3.53 -7.61
N SER A 199 -6.56 -4.16 -6.86
CA SER A 199 -6.95 -5.05 -5.73
C SER A 199 -6.47 -4.53 -4.38
N ASN A 200 -5.40 -3.73 -4.37
CA ASN A 200 -4.86 -3.09 -3.17
C ASN A 200 -4.87 -1.56 -3.36
N TRP A 201 -5.50 -0.87 -2.42
CA TRP A 201 -5.66 0.58 -2.45
C TRP A 201 -4.90 1.20 -1.28
N ILE A 202 -4.00 2.11 -1.56
CA ILE A 202 -3.16 2.76 -0.55
C ILE A 202 -3.55 4.23 -0.49
N ILE A 203 -3.91 4.72 0.69
CA ILE A 203 -4.46 6.06 0.85
C ILE A 203 -3.37 7.01 1.39
N GLY A 204 -2.83 7.82 0.50
CA GLY A 204 -1.67 8.67 0.77
C GLY A 204 -0.35 7.90 0.69
N ASN A 205 0.76 8.61 0.87
CA ASN A 205 2.11 8.06 0.89
C ASN A 205 2.84 8.53 2.14
N GLU A 206 3.54 7.61 2.84
CA GLU A 206 4.40 7.90 4.02
C GLU A 206 3.82 8.97 4.95
N ILE A 207 2.60 8.71 5.42
CA ILE A 207 1.76 9.71 6.08
C ILE A 207 2.32 10.24 7.41
N GLU A 208 3.33 9.61 7.97
CA GLU A 208 4.03 10.10 9.16
C GLU A 208 4.90 11.34 8.87
N ASN A 209 5.18 11.62 7.59
CA ASN A 209 5.90 12.80 7.15
C ASN A 209 5.04 13.66 6.24
N GLN A 210 4.74 14.89 6.66
CA GLN A 210 3.90 15.82 5.89
C GLN A 210 4.54 16.33 4.59
N GLU A 211 5.76 15.99 4.26
CA GLU A 211 6.31 16.16 2.92
C GLU A 211 5.49 15.39 1.88
N TRP A 212 4.95 14.22 2.29
CA TRP A 212 4.20 13.30 1.45
C TRP A 212 2.68 13.30 1.70
N ASN A 213 2.19 14.01 2.74
CA ASN A 213 0.77 14.05 3.09
C ASN A 213 0.44 15.35 3.86
N TYR A 214 0.67 16.50 3.23
CA TYR A 214 0.66 17.82 3.86
C TYR A 214 -0.75 18.34 4.19
N MET A 215 -0.92 18.86 5.39
CA MET A 215 -2.09 19.64 5.79
C MET A 215 -1.76 20.90 6.62
N GLY A 216 -0.48 21.20 6.80
CA GLY A 216 0.04 22.24 7.68
C GLY A 216 0.42 21.73 9.06
N PRO A 217 1.22 22.50 9.83
CA PRO A 217 1.63 22.11 11.17
C PRO A 217 0.44 21.77 12.06
N MET A 218 0.44 20.56 12.66
CA MET A 218 -0.65 20.03 13.44
C MET A 218 -0.12 19.09 14.52
N ASP A 219 -0.78 19.00 15.69
CA ASP A 219 -0.46 17.94 16.64
C ASP A 219 -0.91 16.56 16.11
N LEU A 220 -0.25 15.50 16.58
CA LEU A 220 -0.49 14.12 16.15
C LEU A 220 -1.98 13.74 16.22
N THR A 221 -2.66 14.06 17.31
CA THR A 221 -4.07 13.64 17.53
C THR A 221 -4.99 14.22 16.47
N ASN A 222 -4.87 15.53 16.20
CA ASN A 222 -5.68 16.20 15.19
C ASN A 222 -5.28 15.78 13.78
N TYR A 223 -3.99 15.57 13.52
CA TYR A 223 -3.48 15.06 12.25
C TYR A 223 -4.08 13.69 11.92
N VAL A 224 -3.93 12.71 12.81
CA VAL A 224 -4.43 11.34 12.59
C VAL A 224 -5.96 11.30 12.53
N LYS A 225 -6.65 12.11 13.35
CA LYS A 225 -8.11 12.22 13.30
C LYS A 225 -8.61 12.75 11.95
N THR A 226 -7.87 13.68 11.35
CA THR A 226 -8.21 14.23 10.03
C THR A 226 -7.94 13.20 8.93
N TYR A 227 -6.79 12.53 9.00
CA TYR A 227 -6.43 11.46 8.07
C TYR A 227 -7.42 10.30 8.13
N GLU A 228 -7.79 9.83 9.34
CA GLU A 228 -8.73 8.72 9.51
C GLU A 228 -10.08 8.98 8.85
N LYS A 229 -10.60 10.22 8.92
CA LYS A 229 -11.84 10.59 8.21
C LYS A 229 -11.72 10.38 6.69
N ALA A 230 -10.65 10.87 6.08
CA ALA A 230 -10.43 10.71 4.65
C ALA A 230 -10.20 9.25 4.28
N PHE A 231 -9.39 8.54 5.05
CA PHE A 231 -9.17 7.10 4.88
C PHE A 231 -10.48 6.32 4.95
N ARG A 232 -11.34 6.57 5.94
CA ARG A 232 -12.64 5.91 6.10
C ARG A 232 -13.57 6.17 4.92
N VAL A 233 -13.58 7.36 4.35
CA VAL A 233 -14.36 7.65 3.14
C VAL A 233 -13.92 6.75 1.99
N CYS A 234 -12.60 6.71 1.71
CA CYS A 234 -12.04 5.85 0.67
C CYS A 234 -12.31 4.36 0.97
N TYR A 235 -12.04 3.91 2.20
CA TYR A 235 -12.29 2.54 2.65
C TYR A 235 -13.74 2.11 2.42
N THR A 236 -14.70 2.93 2.85
CA THR A 236 -16.12 2.63 2.72
C THR A 236 -16.55 2.56 1.26
N ALA A 237 -16.09 3.49 0.41
CA ALA A 237 -16.37 3.47 -1.03
C ALA A 237 -15.83 2.21 -1.70
N ILE A 238 -14.57 1.87 -1.42
CA ILE A 238 -13.89 0.71 -2.00
C ILE A 238 -14.57 -0.59 -1.56
N LYS A 239 -14.68 -0.80 -0.24
CA LYS A 239 -15.21 -2.05 0.33
C LYS A 239 -16.69 -2.26 -0.03
N SER A 240 -17.49 -1.20 -0.06
CA SER A 240 -18.90 -1.29 -0.46
C SER A 240 -19.09 -1.54 -1.97
N THR A 241 -18.05 -1.44 -2.77
CA THR A 241 -18.06 -1.72 -4.21
C THR A 241 -17.45 -3.08 -4.53
N ASN A 242 -16.27 -3.34 -3.98
CA ASN A 242 -15.49 -4.57 -4.13
C ASN A 242 -15.21 -5.17 -2.75
N ALA A 243 -15.95 -6.17 -2.35
CA ALA A 243 -15.93 -6.73 -0.99
C ALA A 243 -14.53 -7.17 -0.53
N ASN A 244 -13.73 -7.72 -1.44
CA ASN A 244 -12.45 -8.36 -1.13
C ASN A 244 -11.22 -7.51 -1.51
N ASP A 245 -11.41 -6.28 -2.03
CA ASP A 245 -10.30 -5.34 -2.18
C ASP A 245 -9.74 -4.95 -0.82
N ARG A 246 -8.43 -4.75 -0.75
CA ARG A 246 -7.73 -4.41 0.49
C ARG A 246 -7.35 -2.93 0.49
N VAL A 247 -7.44 -2.29 1.66
CA VAL A 247 -7.15 -0.85 1.82
C VAL A 247 -6.08 -0.66 2.87
N TYR A 248 -5.06 0.14 2.54
CA TYR A 248 -3.84 0.30 3.32
C TYR A 248 -3.56 1.77 3.63
N LEU A 249 -3.02 2.04 4.81
CA LEU A 249 -2.25 3.25 5.05
C LEU A 249 -0.78 2.99 4.69
N SER A 250 0.01 4.07 4.46
CA SER A 250 1.42 3.94 4.04
C SER A 250 2.34 4.61 5.05
N LEU A 251 3.46 3.93 5.40
CA LEU A 251 4.51 4.45 6.26
C LEU A 251 5.89 4.14 5.69
N SER A 252 6.87 5.00 5.97
CA SER A 252 8.29 4.77 5.70
C SER A 252 8.97 3.99 6.84
N TYR A 253 10.28 3.78 6.71
CA TYR A 253 11.13 3.16 7.73
C TYR A 253 11.29 3.98 9.03
N ASN A 254 10.87 5.26 9.03
CA ASN A 254 10.92 6.13 10.20
C ASN A 254 9.87 5.72 11.24
N TRP A 255 10.25 4.78 12.13
CA TRP A 255 9.32 4.23 13.10
C TRP A 255 9.16 5.11 14.34
N MET A 256 10.28 5.50 14.96
CA MET A 256 10.34 6.45 16.09
C MET A 256 11.52 7.43 15.92
N ASN A 257 11.75 7.92 14.69
CA ASN A 257 12.87 8.79 14.35
C ASN A 257 12.38 10.07 13.66
N GLU A 258 13.21 11.13 13.70
CA GLU A 258 12.99 12.41 13.03
C GLU A 258 11.63 13.08 13.32
N MET A 259 11.09 12.90 14.53
CA MET A 259 9.81 13.47 14.95
C MET A 259 9.97 14.92 15.42
N ASP A 260 9.10 15.81 14.96
CA ASP A 260 8.97 17.20 15.48
C ASP A 260 7.59 17.45 16.10
N GLY A 261 6.67 16.49 16.01
CA GLY A 261 5.33 16.54 16.57
C GLY A 261 4.36 17.49 15.89
N GLN A 262 4.75 18.08 14.73
CA GLN A 262 3.91 19.01 13.95
C GLN A 262 3.88 18.69 12.46
N LEU A 263 5.01 18.32 11.87
CA LEU A 263 5.14 17.96 10.46
C LEU A 263 5.66 16.55 10.26
N LYS A 264 6.33 16.01 11.29
CA LYS A 264 6.89 14.64 11.29
C LYS A 264 6.50 13.94 12.59
N TYR A 265 6.02 12.72 12.46
CA TYR A 265 5.53 11.88 13.55
C TYR A 265 6.22 10.51 13.50
N GLY A 266 6.17 9.76 14.58
CA GLY A 266 6.61 8.37 14.58
C GLY A 266 5.61 7.47 13.88
N GLY A 267 6.08 6.56 13.01
CA GLY A 267 5.20 5.57 12.37
C GLY A 267 4.40 4.75 13.39
N LYS A 268 5.03 4.40 14.52
CA LYS A 268 4.35 3.74 15.64
C LYS A 268 3.20 4.58 16.22
N GLU A 269 3.45 5.87 16.43
CA GLU A 269 2.44 6.78 16.99
C GLU A 269 1.25 6.97 16.05
N ILE A 270 1.52 7.02 14.74
CA ILE A 270 0.47 7.04 13.70
C ILE A 270 -0.38 5.76 13.82
N ILE A 271 0.23 4.57 13.85
CA ILE A 271 -0.49 3.29 13.96
C ILE A 271 -1.34 3.23 15.23
N ASP A 272 -0.76 3.56 16.38
CA ASP A 272 -1.45 3.49 17.68
C ASP A 272 -2.66 4.44 17.70
N SER A 273 -2.46 5.69 17.25
CA SER A 273 -3.51 6.70 17.21
C SER A 273 -4.61 6.34 16.19
N PHE A 274 -4.23 5.92 14.98
CA PHE A 274 -5.18 5.52 13.95
C PHE A 274 -6.03 4.33 14.39
N ASN A 275 -5.39 3.28 14.92
CA ASN A 275 -6.08 2.09 15.42
C ASN A 275 -7.04 2.43 16.57
N SER A 276 -6.63 3.28 17.51
CA SER A 276 -7.48 3.75 18.60
C SER A 276 -8.71 4.49 18.07
N ILE A 277 -8.52 5.44 17.15
CA ILE A 277 -9.64 6.20 16.56
C ILE A 277 -10.57 5.26 15.78
N ALA A 278 -10.03 4.37 14.95
CA ALA A 278 -10.81 3.42 14.19
C ALA A 278 -11.64 2.52 15.08
N ASN A 279 -11.06 1.96 16.15
CA ASN A 279 -11.77 1.10 17.10
C ASN A 279 -12.89 1.84 17.84
N ASN A 280 -12.67 3.10 18.21
CA ASN A 280 -13.65 3.91 18.91
C ASN A 280 -14.78 4.46 18.02
N GLN A 281 -14.57 4.52 16.70
CA GLN A 281 -15.56 5.09 15.78
C GLN A 281 -16.24 4.06 14.86
N GLY A 282 -15.78 2.83 14.85
CA GLY A 282 -16.23 1.72 13.98
C GLY A 282 -15.02 1.07 13.33
N GLN A 283 -14.78 -0.17 13.70
CA GLN A 283 -13.60 -0.95 13.27
C GLN A 283 -13.55 -1.11 11.74
N MET A 284 -12.33 -1.18 11.21
CA MET A 284 -12.04 -1.40 9.79
C MET A 284 -10.95 -2.48 9.63
N GLU A 285 -11.02 -3.24 8.55
CA GLU A 285 -9.96 -4.19 8.14
C GLU A 285 -8.91 -3.48 7.27
N TRP A 286 -8.23 -2.50 7.84
CA TRP A 286 -7.13 -1.81 7.17
C TRP A 286 -5.83 -2.62 7.23
N GLY A 287 -4.95 -2.42 6.26
CA GLY A 287 -3.59 -2.96 6.20
C GLY A 287 -2.51 -1.89 6.23
N LEU A 288 -1.25 -2.32 6.19
CA LEU A 288 -0.08 -1.46 6.14
C LEU A 288 0.69 -1.65 4.83
N ALA A 289 0.92 -0.57 4.08
CA ALA A 289 1.92 -0.47 3.02
C ALA A 289 3.17 0.18 3.64
N TYR A 290 4.31 -0.51 3.60
CA TYR A 290 5.51 -0.12 4.32
C TYR A 290 6.72 -0.03 3.41
N HIS A 291 7.62 0.93 3.68
CA HIS A 291 8.80 1.22 2.85
C HIS A 291 10.10 1.05 3.66
N PRO A 292 10.62 -0.17 3.81
CA PRO A 292 11.79 -0.47 4.65
C PRO A 292 13.12 -0.22 3.92
N TYR A 293 13.34 0.98 3.41
CA TYR A 293 14.62 1.33 2.78
C TYR A 293 15.81 1.15 3.73
N PRO A 294 17.04 0.88 3.22
CA PRO A 294 18.26 0.92 4.02
C PRO A 294 18.44 2.28 4.71
N CYS A 295 19.13 2.27 5.84
CA CYS A 295 19.49 3.48 6.57
C CYS A 295 21.02 3.51 6.80
N PRO A 296 21.78 4.30 6.02
CA PRO A 296 21.32 5.30 5.05
C PRO A 296 20.87 4.70 3.72
N LEU A 297 19.92 5.36 3.05
CA LEU A 297 19.38 4.97 1.72
C LEU A 297 20.46 4.80 0.64
N ILE A 298 21.55 5.55 0.76
CA ILE A 298 22.67 5.57 -0.20
C ILE A 298 23.71 4.46 0.02
N ASP A 299 23.46 3.49 0.90
CA ASP A 299 24.29 2.29 1.07
C ASP A 299 23.40 1.03 1.03
N PRO A 300 23.66 0.05 0.14
CA PRO A 300 22.83 -1.14 0.03
C PRO A 300 23.02 -2.15 1.17
N VAL A 301 24.04 -1.97 2.02
CA VAL A 301 24.47 -2.95 3.06
C VAL A 301 23.62 -2.81 4.31
N PHE A 302 22.31 -3.04 4.21
CA PHE A 302 21.36 -2.85 5.31
C PHE A 302 21.63 -3.72 6.54
N TRP A 303 22.32 -4.85 6.41
CA TRP A 303 22.67 -5.72 7.53
C TRP A 303 23.70 -5.13 8.49
N ASP A 304 24.36 -4.06 8.09
CA ASP A 304 25.28 -3.29 8.92
C ASP A 304 24.61 -2.04 9.53
N ASP A 305 23.38 -1.71 9.17
CA ASP A 305 22.68 -0.46 9.54
C ASP A 305 22.62 -0.26 11.08
N ALA A 306 22.41 -1.34 11.83
CA ALA A 306 22.39 -1.27 13.30
C ALA A 306 23.73 -0.75 13.87
N GLN A 307 24.86 -1.23 13.31
CA GLN A 307 26.19 -0.79 13.73
C GLN A 307 26.56 0.58 13.14
N ALA A 308 26.18 0.82 11.87
CA ALA A 308 26.55 2.04 11.15
C ALA A 308 25.84 3.29 11.70
N THR A 309 24.59 3.16 12.12
CA THR A 309 23.77 4.32 12.53
C THR A 309 23.37 4.32 14.01
N GLY A 310 23.30 3.15 14.65
CA GLY A 310 22.74 3.00 16.00
C GLY A 310 21.22 3.22 16.08
N LEU A 311 20.54 3.42 14.93
CA LEU A 311 19.10 3.70 14.83
C LEU A 311 18.26 2.45 14.71
N VAL A 312 18.82 1.34 14.22
CA VAL A 312 18.11 0.07 14.03
C VAL A 312 18.26 -0.77 15.31
N LYS A 313 17.15 -1.01 16.02
CA LYS A 313 17.10 -1.76 17.26
C LYS A 313 16.08 -2.90 17.16
N ASN A 314 16.26 -3.94 17.96
CA ASN A 314 15.36 -5.07 17.96
C ASN A 314 14.30 -4.97 19.07
N ASP A 315 13.60 -3.84 19.11
CA ASP A 315 12.49 -3.57 20.04
C ASP A 315 11.45 -2.64 19.40
N PHE A 316 10.24 -2.57 19.98
CA PHE A 316 9.10 -1.79 19.47
C PHE A 316 9.30 -0.27 19.48
N ASN A 317 10.32 0.25 20.15
CA ASN A 317 10.69 1.66 20.15
C ASN A 317 11.93 1.94 19.30
N SER A 318 12.26 1.02 18.38
CA SER A 318 13.34 1.24 17.42
C SER A 318 13.14 2.58 16.70
N PRO A 319 14.13 3.44 16.58
CA PRO A 319 14.02 4.65 15.75
C PRO A 319 13.66 4.32 14.31
N VAL A 320 14.31 3.30 13.74
CA VAL A 320 14.11 2.85 12.36
C VAL A 320 13.73 1.37 12.35
N ILE A 321 12.74 1.02 11.52
CA ILE A 321 12.50 -0.39 11.17
C ILE A 321 12.73 -0.54 9.66
N ASN A 322 13.73 -1.37 9.31
CA ASN A 322 14.02 -1.71 7.92
C ASN A 322 14.26 -3.22 7.78
N PHE A 323 14.97 -3.68 6.75
CA PHE A 323 15.19 -5.11 6.59
C PHE A 323 16.06 -5.76 7.69
N ALA A 324 16.92 -4.98 8.37
CA ALA A 324 17.77 -5.52 9.43
C ALA A 324 16.98 -5.93 10.69
N ASN A 325 15.81 -5.35 10.92
CA ASN A 325 14.92 -5.63 12.04
C ASN A 325 13.45 -5.76 11.64
N LEU A 326 13.17 -6.24 10.42
CA LEU A 326 11.82 -6.32 9.85
C LEU A 326 10.85 -7.16 10.69
N ASN A 327 11.36 -8.13 11.45
CA ASN A 327 10.56 -8.89 12.40
C ASN A 327 9.92 -8.00 13.48
N VAL A 328 10.55 -6.91 13.88
CA VAL A 328 9.99 -5.98 14.88
C VAL A 328 8.66 -5.41 14.40
N LEU A 329 8.53 -5.06 13.09
CA LEU A 329 7.29 -4.59 12.51
C LEU A 329 6.19 -5.67 12.61
N THR A 330 6.49 -6.88 12.17
CA THR A 330 5.47 -7.95 12.15
C THR A 330 5.11 -8.43 13.55
N ASP A 331 6.08 -8.50 14.47
CA ASP A 331 5.82 -8.82 15.88
C ASP A 331 4.95 -7.75 16.55
N TYR A 332 5.16 -6.47 16.17
CA TYR A 332 4.32 -5.36 16.63
C TYR A 332 2.86 -5.56 16.20
N PHE A 333 2.61 -5.93 14.94
CA PHE A 333 1.27 -6.19 14.42
C PHE A 333 0.63 -7.50 14.92
N CYS A 334 1.40 -8.41 15.52
CA CYS A 334 0.86 -9.61 16.19
C CYS A 334 0.20 -9.32 17.54
N GLN A 335 0.36 -8.11 18.11
CA GLN A 335 -0.29 -7.72 19.36
C GLN A 335 -1.81 -7.75 19.21
N GLU A 336 -2.50 -8.24 20.24
CA GLU A 336 -3.98 -8.42 20.23
C GLU A 336 -4.72 -7.12 19.89
N ALA A 337 -4.23 -5.98 20.40
CA ALA A 337 -4.85 -4.68 20.17
C ALA A 337 -4.81 -4.20 18.70
N LEU A 338 -3.91 -4.76 17.88
CA LEU A 338 -3.71 -4.37 16.48
C LEU A 338 -4.34 -5.33 15.49
N LYS A 339 -4.83 -6.49 15.93
CA LYS A 339 -5.50 -7.44 15.04
C LYS A 339 -6.73 -6.85 14.37
N THR A 340 -7.12 -7.45 13.25
CA THR A 340 -8.36 -7.11 12.55
C THR A 340 -9.58 -7.42 13.42
N PRO A 341 -10.78 -6.89 13.09
CA PRO A 341 -12.01 -7.27 13.75
C PRO A 341 -12.29 -8.78 13.75
N SER A 342 -11.78 -9.49 12.73
CA SER A 342 -11.87 -10.95 12.60
C SER A 342 -10.80 -11.73 13.39
N GLY A 343 -9.89 -11.03 14.11
CA GLY A 343 -8.85 -11.64 14.95
C GLY A 343 -7.57 -12.03 14.21
N HIS A 344 -7.42 -11.65 12.94
CA HIS A 344 -6.22 -11.92 12.14
C HIS A 344 -5.18 -10.82 12.29
N VAL A 345 -3.91 -11.15 12.08
CA VAL A 345 -2.86 -10.15 11.88
C VAL A 345 -3.18 -9.37 10.59
N ARG A 346 -3.04 -8.04 10.63
CA ARG A 346 -3.34 -7.20 9.49
C ARG A 346 -2.42 -7.49 8.31
N HIS A 347 -2.93 -7.34 7.10
CA HIS A 347 -2.15 -7.45 5.88
C HIS A 347 -1.04 -6.38 5.84
N ILE A 348 0.19 -6.81 5.55
CA ILE A 348 1.35 -5.94 5.36
C ILE A 348 1.91 -6.19 3.96
N ILE A 349 2.05 -5.13 3.18
CA ILE A 349 2.70 -5.17 1.87
C ILE A 349 3.87 -4.19 1.88
N LEU A 350 4.99 -4.58 1.27
CA LEU A 350 6.12 -3.69 1.07
C LEU A 350 6.01 -3.12 -0.36
N THR A 351 5.61 -1.86 -0.45
CA THR A 351 5.22 -1.24 -1.72
C THR A 351 6.29 -0.39 -2.36
N GLU A 352 7.31 -0.04 -1.58
CA GLU A 352 8.44 0.74 -2.07
C GLU A 352 9.69 0.48 -1.23
N GLN A 353 10.72 -0.04 -1.85
CA GLN A 353 12.05 -0.22 -1.31
C GLN A 353 13.03 -0.57 -2.44
N GLY A 354 14.30 -0.28 -2.22
CA GLY A 354 15.34 -0.58 -3.20
C GLY A 354 16.72 -0.48 -2.60
N PHE A 355 17.70 -0.98 -3.35
CA PHE A 355 19.11 -0.98 -2.97
C PHE A 355 19.91 -0.31 -4.09
N THR A 356 20.72 0.68 -3.73
CA THR A 356 21.53 1.38 -4.72
C THR A 356 22.70 0.51 -5.22
N ALA A 357 23.00 0.61 -6.52
CA ALA A 357 24.19 0.01 -7.11
C ALA A 357 25.43 0.92 -6.99
N TYR A 358 25.32 2.03 -6.28
CA TYR A 358 26.42 2.96 -6.01
C TYR A 358 26.35 3.41 -4.55
N SER A 359 27.51 3.47 -3.89
CA SER A 359 27.62 4.04 -2.54
C SER A 359 28.73 5.08 -2.54
N PRO A 360 28.56 6.25 -1.90
CA PRO A 360 29.60 7.27 -1.78
C PRO A 360 30.90 6.76 -1.12
N THR A 361 30.78 5.75 -0.26
CA THR A 361 31.91 5.18 0.47
C THR A 361 32.56 3.99 -0.20
N ARG A 362 31.83 3.29 -1.10
CA ARG A 362 32.24 2.01 -1.70
C ARG A 362 32.38 2.10 -3.24
N GLY A 363 31.89 3.18 -3.87
CA GLY A 363 31.85 3.32 -5.34
C GLY A 363 30.73 2.50 -6.00
N ASP A 364 30.96 1.99 -7.21
CA ASP A 364 30.01 1.11 -7.91
C ASP A 364 29.96 -0.27 -7.24
N VAL A 365 28.78 -0.66 -6.78
CA VAL A 365 28.55 -1.87 -5.96
C VAL A 365 27.36 -2.72 -6.42
N PRO A 366 27.27 -3.08 -7.72
CA PRO A 366 26.13 -3.84 -8.24
C PRO A 366 26.02 -5.25 -7.65
N GLU A 367 27.14 -5.81 -7.14
CA GLU A 367 27.16 -7.10 -6.45
C GLU A 367 26.48 -6.97 -5.05
N LEU A 368 26.76 -5.90 -4.32
CA LEU A 368 26.13 -5.64 -3.03
C LEU A 368 24.63 -5.30 -3.20
N GLN A 369 24.25 -4.55 -4.24
CA GLN A 369 22.85 -4.34 -4.60
C GLN A 369 22.11 -5.68 -4.77
N ALA A 370 22.68 -6.59 -5.54
CA ALA A 370 22.09 -7.89 -5.81
C ALA A 370 22.07 -8.79 -4.56
N ALA A 371 23.09 -8.71 -3.71
CA ALA A 371 23.15 -9.45 -2.44
C ALA A 371 22.09 -8.93 -1.44
N ALA A 372 21.93 -7.60 -1.35
CA ALA A 372 20.92 -6.96 -0.51
C ALA A 372 19.50 -7.36 -0.93
N PHE A 373 19.22 -7.38 -2.24
CA PHE A 373 17.95 -7.89 -2.74
C PHE A 373 17.73 -9.37 -2.36
N ALA A 374 18.71 -10.24 -2.56
CA ALA A 374 18.56 -11.65 -2.22
C ALA A 374 18.26 -11.85 -0.73
N TYR A 375 18.99 -11.15 0.13
CA TYR A 375 18.81 -11.25 1.57
C TYR A 375 17.44 -10.73 2.03
N SER A 376 17.07 -9.53 1.60
CA SER A 376 15.77 -8.93 1.93
C SER A 376 14.59 -9.76 1.40
N TYR A 377 14.69 -10.32 0.19
CA TYR A 377 13.66 -11.19 -0.35
C TYR A 377 13.45 -12.44 0.52
N TYR A 378 14.52 -13.09 0.98
CA TYR A 378 14.38 -14.26 1.85
C TYR A 378 13.80 -13.91 3.23
N LEU A 379 14.13 -12.74 3.77
CA LEU A 379 13.48 -12.25 4.99
C LEU A 379 11.96 -12.12 4.79
N VAL A 380 11.55 -11.55 3.68
CA VAL A 380 10.13 -11.35 3.35
C VAL A 380 9.44 -12.67 3.02
N ASP A 381 10.05 -13.53 2.20
CA ASP A 381 9.46 -14.82 1.82
C ASP A 381 9.24 -15.73 3.04
N SER A 382 10.18 -15.71 3.99
CA SER A 382 10.12 -16.48 5.23
C SER A 382 9.19 -15.89 6.30
N ASN A 383 8.71 -14.65 6.14
CA ASN A 383 7.83 -13.98 7.08
C ASN A 383 6.35 -14.20 6.67
N PRO A 384 5.53 -14.89 7.48
CA PRO A 384 4.15 -15.24 7.11
C PRO A 384 3.18 -14.04 7.09
N TYR A 385 3.57 -12.89 7.63
CA TYR A 385 2.71 -11.73 7.81
C TYR A 385 2.91 -10.64 6.74
N ILE A 386 3.87 -10.83 5.81
CA ILE A 386 4.11 -9.92 4.71
C ILE A 386 3.63 -10.58 3.42
N ASP A 387 2.69 -9.95 2.73
CA ASP A 387 2.03 -10.53 1.56
C ASP A 387 2.75 -10.23 0.24
N ALA A 388 3.41 -9.08 0.12
CA ALA A 388 4.05 -8.62 -1.10
C ALA A 388 5.34 -7.84 -0.86
N TYR A 389 6.24 -7.87 -1.87
CA TYR A 389 7.51 -7.16 -1.88
C TYR A 389 7.73 -6.53 -3.26
N THR A 390 7.38 -5.24 -3.40
CA THR A 390 7.53 -4.50 -4.65
C THR A 390 8.85 -3.72 -4.65
N LEU A 391 9.82 -4.17 -5.44
CA LEU A 391 11.13 -3.50 -5.56
C LEU A 391 11.00 -2.21 -6.40
N SER A 392 11.54 -1.13 -5.94
CA SER A 392 11.76 0.11 -6.66
C SER A 392 13.21 0.11 -7.15
N ARG A 393 13.49 -0.08 -8.46
CA ARG A 393 12.58 -0.07 -9.62
C ARG A 393 13.14 -0.93 -10.76
N GLN A 394 12.40 -1.05 -11.87
CA GLN A 394 12.89 -1.80 -13.04
C GLN A 394 14.07 -1.13 -13.71
N VAL A 395 14.00 0.17 -13.96
CA VAL A 395 15.06 0.98 -14.60
C VAL A 395 15.41 2.16 -13.71
N ASP A 396 16.67 2.54 -13.59
CA ASP A 396 17.06 3.75 -12.87
C ASP A 396 16.25 4.96 -13.35
N ALA A 397 15.87 5.85 -12.42
CA ALA A 397 15.41 7.18 -12.79
C ALA A 397 16.62 8.10 -13.00
N PRO A 398 16.76 8.77 -14.15
CA PRO A 398 17.91 9.65 -14.40
C PRO A 398 18.07 10.76 -13.36
N SER A 399 16.94 11.26 -12.81
CA SER A 399 16.93 12.29 -11.76
C SER A 399 17.51 11.82 -10.43
N GLU A 400 17.40 10.54 -10.11
CA GLU A 400 17.94 9.92 -8.88
C GLU A 400 19.37 9.41 -9.13
N ALA A 401 19.58 8.79 -10.29
CA ALA A 401 20.87 8.17 -10.64
C ALA A 401 22.02 9.18 -10.73
N LYS A 402 21.75 10.43 -11.17
CA LYS A 402 22.74 11.53 -11.17
C LYS A 402 23.25 11.86 -9.76
N ASP A 403 22.42 11.69 -8.76
CA ASP A 403 22.73 11.94 -7.34
C ASP A 403 23.23 10.67 -6.63
N GLY A 404 23.48 9.59 -7.39
CA GLY A 404 24.06 8.33 -6.91
C GLY A 404 23.03 7.29 -6.48
N LEU A 405 21.73 7.58 -6.53
CA LEU A 405 20.69 6.61 -6.18
C LEU A 405 20.30 5.76 -7.39
N LYS A 406 21.00 4.64 -7.57
CA LYS A 406 20.87 3.73 -8.72
C LYS A 406 20.13 2.46 -8.31
N LEU A 407 18.81 2.51 -8.23
CA LEU A 407 17.95 1.44 -7.69
C LEU A 407 17.56 0.38 -8.73
N GLY A 408 17.71 0.67 -10.02
CA GLY A 408 17.17 -0.14 -11.12
C GLY A 408 17.79 -1.53 -11.26
N LEU A 409 17.00 -2.48 -11.75
CA LEU A 409 17.50 -3.73 -12.33
C LEU A 409 18.29 -3.47 -13.61
N TRP A 410 17.95 -2.39 -14.30
CA TRP A 410 18.59 -1.88 -15.48
C TRP A 410 19.18 -0.48 -15.22
N GLU A 411 20.30 -0.20 -15.83
CA GLU A 411 20.86 1.15 -15.94
C GLU A 411 20.01 1.97 -16.91
N CYS A 412 19.84 3.28 -16.65
CA CYS A 412 19.19 4.20 -17.59
C CYS A 412 20.19 4.88 -18.52
N ASP A 413 19.67 5.44 -19.62
CA ASP A 413 20.43 6.32 -20.50
C ASP A 413 20.56 7.72 -19.89
N MET A 414 21.70 8.02 -19.27
CA MET A 414 21.97 9.31 -18.65
C MET A 414 22.08 10.49 -19.64
N SER A 415 22.17 10.21 -20.95
CA SER A 415 22.11 11.26 -21.98
C SER A 415 20.69 11.79 -22.21
N LYS A 416 19.68 11.09 -21.66
CA LYS A 416 18.25 11.41 -21.78
C LYS A 416 17.63 11.70 -20.41
N PRO A 417 17.94 12.83 -19.75
CA PRO A 417 17.59 13.08 -18.35
C PRO A 417 16.07 13.13 -18.06
N ASN A 418 15.25 13.30 -19.09
CA ASN A 418 13.79 13.38 -18.97
C ASN A 418 13.07 12.11 -19.47
N LEU A 419 13.81 11.05 -19.80
CA LEU A 419 13.25 9.80 -20.32
C LEU A 419 13.87 8.61 -19.60
N ILE A 420 13.03 7.73 -19.06
CA ILE A 420 13.48 6.46 -18.50
C ILE A 420 13.64 5.46 -19.66
N GLU A 421 14.88 5.20 -20.06
CA GLU A 421 15.23 4.27 -21.10
C GLU A 421 16.33 3.32 -20.62
N ALA A 422 16.03 2.01 -20.66
CA ALA A 422 16.95 0.98 -20.19
C ALA A 422 18.14 0.78 -21.14
N THR A 423 19.33 0.61 -20.60
CA THR A 423 20.56 0.36 -21.38
C THR A 423 21.17 -1.00 -21.07
N LYS A 424 21.55 -1.27 -19.83
CA LYS A 424 22.30 -2.46 -19.45
C LYS A 424 21.70 -3.12 -18.20
N ARG A 425 21.56 -4.45 -18.22
CA ARG A 425 21.17 -5.25 -17.06
C ARG A 425 22.27 -5.26 -16.01
N ARG A 426 21.88 -5.02 -14.74
CA ARG A 426 22.76 -5.29 -13.60
C ARG A 426 22.63 -6.72 -13.12
N LYS A 427 23.53 -7.16 -12.25
CA LYS A 427 23.48 -8.49 -11.63
C LYS A 427 22.17 -8.77 -10.92
N ILE A 428 21.59 -7.78 -10.25
CA ILE A 428 20.31 -7.89 -9.56
C ILE A 428 19.17 -8.36 -10.49
N TRP A 429 19.21 -8.07 -11.79
CA TRP A 429 18.22 -8.53 -12.76
C TRP A 429 18.10 -10.05 -12.78
N GLN A 430 19.25 -10.76 -12.86
CA GLN A 430 19.26 -12.22 -12.88
C GLN A 430 18.84 -12.79 -11.52
N VAL A 431 19.31 -12.18 -10.42
CA VAL A 431 18.94 -12.60 -9.06
C VAL A 431 17.44 -12.45 -8.87
N PHE A 432 16.86 -11.30 -9.28
CA PHE A 432 15.42 -11.05 -9.19
C PHE A 432 14.61 -12.06 -10.00
N ARG A 433 15.03 -12.38 -11.23
CA ARG A 433 14.35 -13.37 -12.08
C ARG A 433 14.25 -14.73 -11.41
N ASP A 434 15.32 -15.16 -10.74
CA ASP A 434 15.50 -16.54 -10.30
C ASP A 434 15.28 -16.76 -8.79
N ILE A 435 15.10 -15.70 -8.00
CA ILE A 435 15.10 -15.75 -6.53
C ILE A 435 14.01 -16.63 -5.92
N ASP A 436 12.87 -16.76 -6.57
CA ASP A 436 11.72 -17.53 -6.12
C ASP A 436 11.66 -18.95 -6.73
N LYS A 437 12.68 -19.37 -7.50
CA LYS A 437 12.78 -20.68 -8.13
C LYS A 437 13.80 -21.54 -7.39
N LYS A 438 13.40 -22.69 -6.86
CA LYS A 438 14.23 -23.51 -5.97
C LYS A 438 15.65 -23.75 -6.50
N ASN A 439 15.81 -24.33 -7.69
CA ASN A 439 17.12 -24.68 -8.22
C ASN A 439 17.93 -23.42 -8.62
N SER A 440 17.29 -22.47 -9.27
CA SER A 440 17.93 -21.21 -9.66
C SER A 440 18.27 -20.33 -8.46
N THR A 441 17.50 -20.43 -7.36
CA THR A 441 17.75 -19.66 -6.14
C THR A 441 19.09 -20.03 -5.51
N LEU A 442 19.44 -21.32 -5.44
CA LEU A 442 20.72 -21.76 -4.88
C LEU A 442 21.90 -21.21 -5.68
N GLU A 443 21.80 -21.21 -7.00
CA GLU A 443 22.84 -20.67 -7.89
C GLU A 443 22.85 -19.15 -7.87
N ALA A 444 21.67 -18.53 -8.04
CA ALA A 444 21.52 -17.09 -8.17
C ALA A 444 21.94 -16.29 -6.93
N SER A 445 21.80 -16.86 -5.72
CA SER A 445 22.07 -16.18 -4.47
C SER A 445 23.34 -16.67 -3.74
N GLU A 446 24.02 -17.71 -4.22
CA GLU A 446 25.19 -18.28 -3.55
C GLU A 446 26.32 -17.27 -3.34
N PHE A 447 26.60 -16.43 -4.35
CA PHE A 447 27.60 -15.37 -4.27
C PHE A 447 27.37 -14.38 -3.13
N ALA A 448 26.10 -14.15 -2.75
CA ALA A 448 25.73 -13.13 -1.76
C ALA A 448 26.18 -13.55 -0.34
N LYS A 449 26.29 -14.84 -0.06
CA LYS A 449 26.69 -15.33 1.26
C LYS A 449 28.07 -14.82 1.68
N SER A 450 29.04 -14.82 0.77
CA SER A 450 30.38 -14.30 1.04
C SER A 450 30.40 -12.80 1.29
N LEU A 451 29.51 -12.05 0.61
CA LEU A 451 29.39 -10.58 0.75
C LEU A 451 28.72 -10.20 2.07
N ILE A 452 27.76 -11.02 2.53
CA ILE A 452 27.06 -10.85 3.80
C ILE A 452 27.88 -11.39 4.98
N GLY A 453 28.83 -12.32 4.73
CA GLY A 453 29.63 -12.95 5.77
C GLY A 453 28.94 -14.15 6.44
N ILE A 454 28.10 -14.89 5.72
CA ILE A 454 27.33 -16.04 6.19
C ILE A 454 27.71 -17.34 5.48
N ASN A 455 27.47 -18.49 6.12
CA ASN A 455 27.66 -19.79 5.49
C ASN A 455 26.37 -20.35 4.88
N LYS A 456 25.24 -20.07 5.50
CA LYS A 456 23.90 -20.52 5.05
C LYS A 456 22.85 -19.46 5.36
N TRP A 457 21.79 -19.40 4.57
CA TRP A 457 20.71 -18.42 4.74
C TRP A 457 20.01 -18.49 6.11
N SER A 458 19.90 -19.67 6.69
CA SER A 458 19.32 -19.84 8.03
C SER A 458 20.14 -19.21 9.17
N ASP A 459 21.35 -18.72 8.89
CA ASP A 459 22.16 -18.00 9.90
C ASP A 459 21.59 -16.59 10.15
N VAL A 460 20.90 -16.01 9.14
CA VAL A 460 20.42 -14.63 9.18
C VAL A 460 18.94 -14.47 8.82
N VAL A 461 18.29 -15.49 8.27
CA VAL A 461 16.88 -15.50 7.90
C VAL A 461 16.11 -16.41 8.84
N PRO A 462 15.29 -15.87 9.76
CA PRO A 462 14.46 -16.66 10.65
C PRO A 462 13.51 -17.58 9.86
N ASN A 463 13.36 -18.82 10.30
CA ASN A 463 12.44 -19.78 9.68
C ASN A 463 12.70 -20.08 8.19
N PHE A 464 13.89 -19.80 7.68
CA PHE A 464 14.24 -20.08 6.30
C PHE A 464 14.04 -21.56 5.96
N LYS A 465 13.17 -21.86 4.98
CA LYS A 465 12.82 -23.22 4.55
C LYS A 465 12.75 -23.27 3.02
N TRP A 466 13.59 -24.08 2.42
CA TRP A 466 13.55 -24.41 1.00
C TRP A 466 12.19 -24.92 0.51
N LYS A 467 11.40 -25.57 1.38
CA LYS A 467 10.06 -26.07 1.05
C LYS A 467 9.09 -24.96 0.60
N ASN A 468 9.26 -23.76 1.06
CA ASN A 468 8.41 -22.64 0.65
C ASN A 468 8.66 -22.27 -0.82
N LEU A 469 9.93 -22.31 -1.25
CA LEU A 469 10.32 -22.09 -2.64
C LEU A 469 9.92 -23.25 -3.57
N GLU A 470 9.95 -24.51 -3.07
CA GLU A 470 9.49 -25.68 -3.82
C GLU A 470 8.02 -25.61 -4.24
N LYS A 471 7.14 -25.07 -3.38
CA LYS A 471 5.72 -24.92 -3.70
C LYS A 471 5.51 -23.96 -4.88
N GLN A 472 6.31 -22.90 -4.97
CA GLN A 472 6.25 -21.92 -6.06
C GLN A 472 6.66 -22.55 -7.40
N ILE A 473 7.67 -23.39 -7.42
CA ILE A 473 8.15 -24.10 -8.64
C ILE A 473 7.12 -25.11 -9.14
N LYS A 474 6.50 -25.92 -8.26
CA LYS A 474 5.51 -26.94 -8.65
C LYS A 474 4.26 -26.32 -9.29
N VAL A 475 3.88 -25.14 -8.88
CA VAL A 475 2.69 -24.46 -9.44
C VAL A 475 3.00 -23.74 -10.74
N ASP A 476 4.20 -23.16 -10.88
CA ASP A 476 4.62 -22.55 -12.15
C ASP A 476 4.77 -23.59 -13.28
N GLN A 477 5.15 -24.83 -12.96
CA GLN A 477 5.20 -25.94 -13.93
C GLN A 477 3.81 -26.43 -14.33
N ASN A 478 2.80 -26.31 -13.48
CA ASN A 478 1.43 -26.71 -13.76
C ASN A 478 0.60 -25.65 -14.51
N THR A 479 1.07 -24.43 -14.66
CA THR A 479 0.38 -23.37 -15.43
C THR A 479 0.36 -23.63 -16.93
N ALA A 480 1.07 -24.63 -17.44
CA ALA A 480 1.01 -25.04 -18.84
C ALA A 480 -0.07 -26.09 -19.16
N GLY A 481 -0.75 -26.70 -18.16
CA GLY A 481 -1.68 -27.80 -18.47
C GLY A 481 -2.78 -28.15 -17.48
N GLU A 482 -2.68 -27.89 -16.18
CA GLU A 482 -3.72 -28.36 -15.24
C GLU A 482 -4.04 -27.36 -14.12
N LYS A 483 -5.04 -26.55 -14.35
CA LYS A 483 -5.59 -25.56 -13.41
C LYS A 483 -6.61 -26.15 -12.42
N LEU A 484 -6.55 -27.41 -12.01
CA LEU A 484 -7.72 -27.96 -11.29
C LEU A 484 -7.45 -28.93 -10.12
N LEU A 485 -6.35 -28.98 -9.43
CA LEU A 485 -6.25 -29.98 -8.34
C LEU A 485 -5.52 -29.61 -7.05
N LEU A 486 -5.28 -28.34 -6.75
CA LEU A 486 -4.55 -27.97 -5.50
C LEU A 486 -5.34 -27.03 -4.54
N GLN A 487 -6.66 -26.97 -4.68
CA GLN A 487 -7.54 -26.28 -3.70
C GLN A 487 -8.12 -27.20 -2.60
N CYS A 488 -7.76 -28.46 -2.57
CA CYS A 488 -8.20 -29.38 -1.54
C CYS A 488 -6.96 -30.04 -0.92
N PHE A 489 -6.39 -29.45 0.10
CA PHE A 489 -5.66 -30.12 1.21
C PHE A 489 -4.89 -29.07 2.02
N VAL A 490 -5.57 -28.41 2.96
CA VAL A 490 -5.14 -28.20 4.35
C VAL A 490 -6.37 -28.18 5.21
#